data_de2eb53be7e2c5044904cab4b5d0ad09
#
_entry.id   de2eb53be7e2c5044904cab4b5d0ad09
#
_cell.length_a   1.000
_cell.length_b   1.000
_cell.length_c   1.000
_cell.angle_alpha   90.00
_cell.angle_beta   90.00
_cell.angle_gamma   90.00
#
_symmetry.space_group_name_H-M   'P 1'
#
loop_
_entity.id
_entity.type
_entity.pdbx_description
1 polymer ?
#
loop_
_entity_poly.entity_id
_entity_poly.type
_entity_poly.pdbx_seq_one_letter_code
_entity_poly.pdbx_strand_id
1 'polypeptide(L)'
;KNVAAENAINKDITGYVRRMKELYESGEKQEVYMTYTTKYEDEDLVSIVLETSSINEGMADRNAQAYGLVYNKKTGDLLDKSKFGVKVDSAEVVNLLKEGKLDLYNINGKKLSYDSFFKPTAYMEAECFLLGKKELGLLYAAGELAPYSEGATYVVIHLK
;
A
#
# COMPACT_ATOMS: atom_id res chain seq x y z
N LYS A 1 6.24 -14.60 23.02
CA LYS A 1 6.43 -14.49 21.57
C LYS A 1 5.73 -15.69 20.92
N ASN A 2 4.82 -15.48 19.98
CA ASN A 2 4.15 -16.57 19.28
C ASN A 2 4.93 -16.91 18.00
N VAL A 3 5.76 -17.95 18.07
CA VAL A 3 6.61 -18.40 16.96
C VAL A 3 5.77 -18.83 15.74
N ALA A 4 4.59 -19.41 15.95
CA ALA A 4 3.72 -19.83 14.86
C ALA A 4 3.19 -18.63 14.06
N ALA A 5 2.74 -17.58 14.75
CA ALA A 5 2.29 -16.34 14.13
C ALA A 5 3.43 -15.63 13.38
N GLU A 6 4.62 -15.53 13.99
CA GLU A 6 5.82 -14.97 13.36
C GLU A 6 6.17 -15.73 12.07
N ASN A 7 6.14 -17.06 12.10
CA ASN A 7 6.38 -17.88 10.91
C ASN A 7 5.33 -17.68 9.81
N ALA A 8 4.06 -17.50 10.17
CA ALA A 8 2.99 -17.24 9.23
C ALA A 8 3.20 -15.90 8.50
N ILE A 9 3.49 -14.83 9.26
CA ILE A 9 3.80 -13.50 8.71
C ILE A 9 5.03 -13.56 7.78
N ASN A 10 6.11 -14.18 8.24
CA ASN A 10 7.34 -14.29 7.45
C ASN A 10 7.13 -15.11 6.17
N LYS A 11 6.31 -16.15 6.21
CA LYS A 11 5.96 -16.96 5.03
C LYS A 11 5.21 -16.13 3.99
N ASP A 12 4.28 -15.29 4.43
CA ASP A 12 3.51 -14.42 3.53
C ASP A 12 4.43 -13.37 2.87
N ILE A 13 5.21 -12.64 3.66
CA ILE A 13 6.19 -11.66 3.14
C ILE A 13 7.21 -12.32 2.19
N THR A 14 7.68 -13.54 2.52
CA THR A 14 8.58 -14.31 1.65
C THR A 14 7.93 -14.63 0.30
N GLY A 15 6.61 -14.75 0.23
CA GLY A 15 5.87 -14.91 -1.02
C GLY A 15 6.09 -13.76 -2.00
N TYR A 16 6.11 -12.52 -1.50
CA TYR A 16 6.43 -11.33 -2.31
C TYR A 16 7.88 -11.36 -2.80
N VAL A 17 8.83 -11.66 -1.91
CA VAL A 17 10.26 -11.78 -2.25
C VAL A 17 10.46 -12.81 -3.36
N ARG A 18 9.84 -14.00 -3.21
CA ARG A 18 9.94 -15.07 -4.20
C ARG A 18 9.40 -14.64 -5.56
N ARG A 19 8.23 -13.97 -5.60
CA ARG A 19 7.67 -13.45 -6.86
C ARG A 19 8.61 -12.48 -7.57
N MET A 20 9.21 -11.54 -6.84
CA MET A 20 10.17 -10.59 -7.40
C MET A 20 11.44 -11.30 -7.92
N LYS A 21 11.91 -12.30 -7.17
CA LYS A 21 13.05 -13.12 -7.57
C LYS A 21 12.77 -13.92 -8.86
N GLU A 22 11.58 -14.55 -8.96
CA GLU A 22 11.14 -15.29 -10.14
C GLU A 22 11.07 -14.40 -11.39
N LEU A 23 10.55 -13.17 -11.27
CA LEU A 23 10.52 -12.19 -12.37
C LEU A 23 11.91 -11.81 -12.88
N TYR A 24 12.88 -11.71 -11.98
CA TYR A 24 14.29 -11.45 -12.34
C TYR A 24 14.95 -12.68 -12.95
N GLU A 25 14.86 -13.84 -12.31
CA GLU A 25 15.52 -15.09 -12.75
C GLU A 25 14.97 -15.64 -14.07
N SER A 26 13.69 -15.40 -14.37
CA SER A 26 13.08 -15.76 -15.67
C SER A 26 13.53 -14.84 -16.82
N GLY A 27 14.21 -13.74 -16.54
CA GLY A 27 14.56 -12.72 -17.52
C GLY A 27 13.37 -11.84 -17.95
N GLU A 28 12.21 -11.99 -17.30
CA GLU A 28 11.03 -11.17 -17.59
C GLU A 28 11.24 -9.70 -17.18
N LYS A 29 12.07 -9.49 -16.15
CA LYS A 29 12.48 -8.16 -15.67
C LYS A 29 14.01 -8.06 -15.57
N GLN A 30 14.58 -6.95 -16.04
CA GLN A 30 16.02 -6.68 -15.93
C GLN A 30 16.45 -6.29 -14.52
N GLU A 31 15.60 -5.51 -13.85
CA GLU A 31 15.83 -5.07 -12.48
C GLU A 31 14.56 -5.26 -11.67
N VAL A 32 14.72 -5.66 -10.44
CA VAL A 32 13.65 -5.73 -9.44
C VAL A 32 14.13 -5.15 -8.13
N TYR A 33 13.26 -4.38 -7.48
CA TYR A 33 13.52 -3.80 -6.16
C TYR A 33 12.33 -4.11 -5.26
N MET A 34 12.62 -4.34 -4.01
CA MET A 34 11.63 -4.52 -2.97
C MET A 34 12.13 -3.86 -1.68
N THR A 35 11.28 -3.08 -1.07
CA THR A 35 11.54 -2.46 0.23
C THR A 35 10.28 -2.50 1.07
N TYR A 36 10.42 -2.31 2.37
CA TYR A 36 9.27 -2.20 3.27
C TYR A 36 9.51 -1.12 4.32
N THR A 37 8.40 -0.60 4.83
CA THR A 37 8.40 0.35 5.95
C THR A 37 7.33 -0.08 6.94
N THR A 38 7.71 -0.25 8.21
CA THR A 38 6.73 -0.41 9.29
C THR A 38 6.09 0.94 9.56
N LYS A 39 4.77 1.03 9.39
CA LYS A 39 3.99 2.25 9.59
C LYS A 39 3.40 2.35 10.98
N TYR A 40 3.04 1.21 11.57
CA TYR A 40 2.51 1.13 12.92
C TYR A 40 2.81 -0.24 13.52
N GLU A 41 3.07 -0.28 14.82
CA GLU A 41 3.21 -1.51 15.57
C GLU A 41 2.76 -1.30 17.02
N ASP A 42 1.99 -2.26 17.56
CA ASP A 42 1.65 -2.36 18.97
C ASP A 42 1.75 -3.82 19.47
N GLU A 43 1.12 -4.14 20.60
CA GLU A 43 1.14 -5.50 21.17
C GLU A 43 0.42 -6.53 20.29
N ASP A 44 -0.60 -6.09 19.56
CA ASP A 44 -1.51 -6.96 18.81
C ASP A 44 -1.28 -6.95 17.31
N LEU A 45 -0.87 -5.80 16.76
CA LEU A 45 -0.81 -5.55 15.33
C LEU A 45 0.57 -5.08 14.88
N VAL A 46 0.92 -5.45 13.65
CA VAL A 46 1.99 -4.81 12.90
C VAL A 46 1.47 -4.42 11.51
N SER A 47 1.73 -3.18 11.12
CA SER A 47 1.33 -2.61 9.84
C SER A 47 2.54 -2.23 9.02
N ILE A 48 2.63 -2.77 7.82
CA ILE A 48 3.75 -2.63 6.91
C ILE A 48 3.24 -2.10 5.58
N VAL A 49 3.96 -1.19 4.96
CA VAL A 49 3.84 -0.93 3.52
C VAL A 49 5.03 -1.56 2.83
N LEU A 50 4.72 -2.43 1.88
CA LEU A 50 5.67 -3.11 1.04
C LEU A 50 5.63 -2.45 -0.35
N GLU A 51 6.77 -1.99 -0.83
CA GLU A 51 6.91 -1.39 -2.16
C GLU A 51 7.77 -2.28 -3.04
N THR A 52 7.28 -2.52 -4.26
CA THR A 52 8.03 -3.24 -5.28
C THR A 52 8.19 -2.37 -6.52
N SER A 53 9.30 -2.50 -7.22
CA SER A 53 9.47 -1.90 -8.54
C SER A 53 10.28 -2.81 -9.45
N SER A 54 9.96 -2.77 -10.75
CA SER A 54 10.65 -3.54 -11.76
C SER A 54 10.79 -2.76 -13.06
N ILE A 55 11.81 -3.06 -13.84
CA ILE A 55 12.06 -2.47 -15.16
C ILE A 55 12.20 -3.60 -16.18
N ASN A 56 11.58 -3.41 -17.35
CA ASN A 56 11.85 -4.18 -18.56
C ASN A 56 12.95 -3.51 -19.38
N GLU A 57 13.63 -4.31 -20.19
CA GLU A 57 14.60 -3.79 -21.15
C GLU A 57 13.96 -2.78 -22.10
N GLY A 58 14.60 -1.62 -22.26
CA GLY A 58 14.14 -0.55 -23.16
C GLY A 58 12.97 0.28 -22.65
N MET A 59 12.46 0.07 -21.43
CA MET A 59 11.43 0.91 -20.84
C MET A 59 12.04 2.02 -19.97
N ALA A 60 11.53 3.25 -20.14
CA ALA A 60 11.94 4.39 -19.33
C ALA A 60 11.29 4.37 -17.92
N ASP A 61 10.10 3.78 -17.80
CA ASP A 61 9.31 3.81 -16.59
C ASP A 61 9.37 2.48 -15.81
N ARG A 62 9.53 2.60 -14.50
CA ARG A 62 9.45 1.48 -13.56
C ARG A 62 8.00 1.08 -13.32
N ASN A 63 7.71 -0.20 -13.36
CA ASN A 63 6.44 -0.71 -12.83
C ASN A 63 6.55 -0.74 -11.30
N ALA A 64 5.96 0.26 -10.63
CA ALA A 64 5.96 0.39 -9.18
C ALA A 64 4.62 0.00 -8.59
N GLN A 65 4.64 -0.83 -7.55
CA GLN A 65 3.46 -1.24 -6.79
C GLN A 65 3.71 -1.05 -5.29
N ALA A 66 2.65 -0.82 -4.54
CA ALA A 66 2.70 -0.76 -3.09
C ALA A 66 1.55 -1.57 -2.49
N TYR A 67 1.85 -2.30 -1.43
CA TYR A 67 0.93 -3.20 -0.73
C TYR A 67 0.81 -2.77 0.72
N GLY A 68 -0.41 -2.63 1.21
CA GLY A 68 -0.71 -2.41 2.62
C GLY A 68 -0.93 -3.75 3.32
N LEU A 69 -0.09 -4.07 4.29
CA LEU A 69 -0.12 -5.34 5.01
C LEU A 69 -0.31 -5.07 6.50
N VAL A 70 -1.44 -5.52 7.05
CA VAL A 70 -1.70 -5.43 8.50
C VAL A 70 -1.85 -6.84 9.05
N TYR A 71 -0.95 -7.23 9.93
CA TYR A 71 -0.97 -8.57 10.53
C TYR A 71 -1.36 -8.53 12.00
N ASN A 72 -2.13 -9.53 12.41
CA ASN A 72 -2.33 -9.85 13.81
C ASN A 72 -1.11 -10.60 14.34
N LYS A 73 -0.40 -10.05 15.32
CA LYS A 73 0.84 -10.63 15.89
C LYS A 73 0.58 -11.89 16.76
N LYS A 74 -0.68 -12.11 17.17
CA LYS A 74 -1.05 -13.29 17.96
C LYS A 74 -1.40 -14.48 17.09
N THR A 75 -2.02 -14.25 15.93
CA THR A 75 -2.47 -15.35 15.03
C THR A 75 -1.61 -15.48 13.78
N GLY A 76 -0.97 -14.40 13.32
CA GLY A 76 -0.25 -14.33 12.06
C GLY A 76 -1.12 -14.00 10.86
N ASP A 77 -2.43 -13.76 11.08
CA ASP A 77 -3.37 -13.49 10.01
C ASP A 77 -3.17 -12.11 9.41
N LEU A 78 -3.23 -12.03 8.08
CA LEU A 78 -3.37 -10.79 7.34
C LEU A 78 -4.80 -10.27 7.49
N LEU A 79 -4.94 -9.00 7.85
CA LEU A 79 -6.23 -8.34 8.05
C LEU A 79 -6.53 -7.43 6.86
N ASP A 80 -7.71 -7.59 6.29
CA ASP A 80 -8.21 -6.68 5.25
C ASP A 80 -8.96 -5.46 5.84
N LYS A 81 -9.25 -4.47 5.00
CA LYS A 81 -9.91 -3.22 5.39
C LYS A 81 -11.29 -3.41 6.05
N SER A 82 -11.99 -4.53 5.76
CA SER A 82 -13.32 -4.81 6.35
C SER A 82 -13.23 -5.04 7.86
N LYS A 83 -12.09 -5.54 8.34
CA LYS A 83 -11.83 -5.74 9.77
C LYS A 83 -11.79 -4.44 10.57
N PHE A 84 -11.55 -3.32 9.88
CA PHE A 84 -11.53 -1.98 10.48
C PHE A 84 -12.85 -1.22 10.28
N GLY A 85 -13.88 -1.87 9.70
CA GLY A 85 -15.19 -1.27 9.49
C GLY A 85 -15.24 -0.20 8.40
N VAL A 86 -14.21 -0.13 7.55
CA VAL A 86 -14.14 0.85 6.46
C VAL A 86 -14.98 0.36 5.28
N LYS A 87 -15.90 1.23 4.84
CA LYS A 87 -16.82 0.98 3.72
C LYS A 87 -16.69 1.99 2.59
N VAL A 88 -15.71 2.88 2.68
CA VAL A 88 -15.50 3.93 1.67
C VAL A 88 -14.93 3.30 0.41
N ASP A 89 -15.56 3.54 -0.74
CA ASP A 89 -15.04 3.13 -2.03
C ASP A 89 -14.15 4.22 -2.67
N SER A 90 -13.44 3.87 -3.73
CA SER A 90 -12.51 4.79 -4.39
C SER A 90 -13.19 5.99 -5.04
N ALA A 91 -14.44 5.85 -5.50
CA ALA A 91 -15.20 6.97 -6.08
C ALA A 91 -15.58 7.97 -4.99
N GLU A 92 -15.98 7.50 -3.82
CA GLU A 92 -16.25 8.35 -2.66
C GLU A 92 -14.98 9.06 -2.19
N VAL A 93 -13.84 8.37 -2.12
CA VAL A 93 -12.53 8.99 -1.79
C VAL A 93 -12.21 10.14 -2.74
N VAL A 94 -12.36 9.95 -4.05
CA VAL A 94 -12.11 10.99 -5.04
C VAL A 94 -13.03 12.20 -4.85
N ASN A 95 -14.32 11.98 -4.53
CA ASN A 95 -15.24 13.07 -4.25
C ASN A 95 -14.85 13.84 -2.99
N LEU A 96 -14.48 13.15 -1.92
CA LEU A 96 -14.02 13.76 -0.67
C LEU A 96 -12.71 14.56 -0.84
N LEU A 97 -11.79 14.09 -1.70
CA LEU A 97 -10.58 14.82 -2.06
C LEU A 97 -10.91 16.11 -2.83
N LYS A 98 -11.83 16.06 -3.82
CA LYS A 98 -12.29 17.24 -4.57
C LYS A 98 -12.96 18.28 -3.67
N GLU A 99 -13.66 17.83 -2.65
CA GLU A 99 -14.32 18.68 -1.67
C GLU A 99 -13.37 19.22 -0.57
N GLY A 100 -12.10 18.80 -0.58
CA GLY A 100 -11.12 19.16 0.44
C GLY A 100 -11.42 18.56 1.83
N LYS A 101 -12.19 17.48 1.88
CA LYS A 101 -12.56 16.77 3.12
C LYS A 101 -11.57 15.68 3.50
N LEU A 102 -10.72 15.26 2.57
CA LEU A 102 -9.61 14.35 2.79
C LEU A 102 -8.31 14.99 2.32
N ASP A 103 -7.23 14.65 2.99
CA ASP A 103 -5.88 14.99 2.60
C ASP A 103 -5.24 13.81 1.84
N LEU A 104 -4.52 14.13 0.77
CA LEU A 104 -3.73 13.18 0.01
C LEU A 104 -2.26 13.25 0.43
N TYR A 105 -1.64 12.10 0.59
CA TYR A 105 -0.22 11.99 0.93
C TYR A 105 0.48 11.02 -0.02
N ASN A 106 1.75 11.27 -0.31
CA ASN A 106 2.58 10.23 -0.90
C ASN A 106 3.04 9.22 0.17
N ILE A 107 3.59 8.10 -0.25
CA ILE A 107 3.97 7.02 0.67
C ILE A 107 5.01 7.43 1.73
N ASN A 108 5.79 8.48 1.46
CA ASN A 108 6.75 9.05 2.40
C ASN A 108 6.13 10.04 3.41
N GLY A 109 4.80 10.24 3.35
CA GLY A 109 4.07 11.12 4.27
C GLY A 109 4.09 12.60 3.87
N LYS A 110 4.57 12.94 2.67
CA LYS A 110 4.47 14.30 2.13
C LYS A 110 3.03 14.56 1.71
N LYS A 111 2.41 15.60 2.26
CA LYS A 111 1.09 16.06 1.84
C LYS A 111 1.14 16.58 0.40
N LEU A 112 0.21 16.14 -0.42
CA LEU A 112 0.05 16.55 -1.81
C LEU A 112 -1.20 17.41 -1.98
N SER A 113 -1.16 18.36 -2.93
CA SER A 113 -2.38 19.01 -3.40
C SER A 113 -3.09 18.07 -4.36
N TYR A 114 -4.37 17.79 -4.11
CA TYR A 114 -5.17 17.00 -5.04
C TYR A 114 -5.47 17.85 -6.29
N ASP A 115 -5.01 17.38 -7.45
CA ASP A 115 -5.32 18.01 -8.73
C ASP A 115 -6.67 17.51 -9.25
N SER A 116 -7.69 18.36 -9.19
CA SER A 116 -9.04 18.02 -9.66
C SER A 116 -9.12 17.79 -11.19
N PHE A 117 -8.10 18.20 -11.95
CA PHE A 117 -7.98 17.92 -13.39
C PHE A 117 -7.30 16.58 -13.65
N PHE A 118 -6.63 15.99 -12.65
CA PHE A 118 -6.08 14.66 -12.77
C PHE A 118 -7.22 13.64 -12.95
N LYS A 119 -7.17 12.87 -14.04
CA LYS A 119 -8.12 11.81 -14.32
C LYS A 119 -7.46 10.48 -13.97
N PRO A 120 -7.88 9.83 -12.87
CA PRO A 120 -7.38 8.51 -12.53
C PRO A 120 -7.69 7.53 -13.68
N THR A 121 -6.71 6.70 -14.02
CA THR A 121 -6.83 5.75 -15.15
C THR A 121 -7.63 4.51 -14.77
N ALA A 122 -7.70 4.17 -13.49
CA ALA A 122 -8.55 3.09 -12.96
C ALA A 122 -8.90 3.36 -11.50
N TYR A 123 -10.11 3.01 -11.11
CA TYR A 123 -10.51 2.94 -9.71
C TYR A 123 -10.26 1.51 -9.24
N MET A 124 -9.06 1.23 -8.74
CA MET A 124 -8.79 -0.06 -8.11
C MET A 124 -9.25 -0.05 -6.66
N GLU A 125 -9.57 -1.22 -6.14
CA GLU A 125 -9.88 -1.35 -4.73
C GLU A 125 -8.64 -1.02 -3.89
N ALA A 126 -8.74 0.01 -3.04
CA ALA A 126 -7.62 0.43 -2.22
C ALA A 126 -7.23 -0.66 -1.22
N GLU A 127 -5.94 -0.90 -1.10
CA GLU A 127 -5.38 -1.65 0.02
C GLU A 127 -5.34 -0.77 1.28
N CYS A 128 -5.02 -1.33 2.43
CA CYS A 128 -4.98 -0.54 3.64
C CYS A 128 -3.75 -0.85 4.51
N PHE A 129 -3.36 0.13 5.30
CA PHE A 129 -2.36 0.00 6.34
C PHE A 129 -2.72 0.91 7.53
N LEU A 130 -2.25 0.59 8.73
CA LEU A 130 -2.44 1.43 9.91
C LEU A 130 -1.31 2.44 10.04
N LEU A 131 -1.66 3.67 10.41
CA LEU A 131 -0.77 4.75 10.82
C LEU A 131 -0.79 4.95 12.34
N GLY A 132 -1.80 4.40 13.00
CA GLY A 132 -2.05 4.47 14.43
C GLY A 132 -3.24 3.60 14.81
N LYS A 133 -3.58 3.55 16.12
CA LYS A 133 -4.72 2.75 16.61
C LYS A 133 -6.05 3.13 15.96
N LYS A 134 -6.20 4.38 15.56
CA LYS A 134 -7.43 4.95 15.02
C LYS A 134 -7.22 5.61 13.65
N GLU A 135 -6.13 5.33 12.98
CA GLU A 135 -5.81 5.93 11.69
C GLU A 135 -5.45 4.85 10.68
N LEU A 136 -6.27 4.75 9.65
CA LEU A 136 -6.09 3.83 8.53
C LEU A 136 -5.73 4.61 7.29
N GLY A 137 -4.63 4.25 6.64
CA GLY A 137 -4.29 4.71 5.30
C GLY A 137 -4.97 3.82 4.26
N LEU A 138 -5.75 4.42 3.36
CA LEU A 138 -6.18 3.74 2.14
C LEU A 138 -5.15 4.01 1.05
N LEU A 139 -4.48 2.95 0.62
CA LEU A 139 -3.33 2.98 -0.27
C LEU A 139 -3.75 2.79 -1.72
N TYR A 140 -3.21 3.62 -2.59
CA TYR A 140 -3.44 3.63 -4.02
C TYR A 140 -2.10 3.52 -4.75
N ALA A 141 -2.09 2.79 -5.87
CA ALA A 141 -0.91 2.66 -6.69
C ALA A 141 -0.50 3.98 -7.35
N ALA A 142 0.74 4.04 -7.85
CA ALA A 142 1.23 5.18 -8.60
C ALA A 142 0.35 5.45 -9.83
N GLY A 143 -0.05 6.69 -10.03
CA GLY A 143 -0.91 7.10 -11.15
C GLY A 143 -2.42 6.99 -10.88
N GLU A 144 -2.86 6.48 -9.72
CA GLU A 144 -4.30 6.34 -9.42
C GLU A 144 -4.94 7.63 -8.89
N LEU A 145 -4.33 8.28 -7.89
CA LEU A 145 -4.86 9.53 -7.31
C LEU A 145 -3.98 10.75 -7.56
N ALA A 146 -2.76 10.56 -8.04
CA ALA A 146 -1.81 11.61 -8.38
C ALA A 146 -0.95 11.18 -9.58
N PRO A 147 -0.21 12.10 -10.22
CA PRO A 147 0.73 11.74 -11.28
C PRO A 147 1.68 10.62 -10.85
N TYR A 148 2.04 9.75 -11.79
CA TYR A 148 2.90 8.59 -11.54
C TYR A 148 4.22 8.95 -10.86
N SER A 149 4.76 10.14 -11.13
CA SER A 149 5.99 10.67 -10.52
C SER A 149 5.92 10.88 -9.00
N GLU A 150 4.72 10.98 -8.42
CA GLU A 150 4.54 11.09 -6.96
C GLU A 150 4.60 9.72 -6.26
N GLY A 151 4.63 8.61 -7.04
CA GLY A 151 4.63 7.25 -6.53
C GLY A 151 3.28 6.81 -5.97
N ALA A 152 3.29 5.79 -5.12
CA ALA A 152 2.09 5.36 -4.40
C ALA A 152 1.61 6.46 -3.44
N THR A 153 0.29 6.59 -3.32
CA THR A 153 -0.36 7.64 -2.52
C THR A 153 -1.37 7.04 -1.56
N TYR A 154 -1.72 7.78 -0.53
CA TYR A 154 -2.76 7.34 0.41
C TYR A 154 -3.57 8.51 0.97
N VAL A 155 -4.77 8.19 1.43
CA VAL A 155 -5.62 9.07 2.24
C VAL A 155 -5.79 8.49 3.63
N VAL A 156 -6.01 9.33 4.64
CA VAL A 156 -6.19 8.90 6.03
C VAL A 156 -7.67 8.86 6.39
N ILE A 157 -8.12 7.73 6.90
CA ILE A 157 -9.46 7.52 7.45
C ILE A 157 -9.33 7.36 8.97
N HIS A 158 -10.11 8.13 9.72
CA HIS A 158 -10.19 8.00 11.17
C HIS A 158 -11.19 6.91 11.54
N LEU A 159 -10.71 5.91 12.28
CA LEU A 159 -11.52 4.82 12.80
C LEU A 159 -12.30 5.27 14.05
N LYS A 160 -13.50 4.78 14.21
CA LYS A 160 -14.40 5.11 15.36
C LYS A 160 -13.95 4.45 16.66
#